data_73904c5d8ac058286b029f1f9fcb8cec
#
_entry.id   73904c5d8ac058286b029f1f9fcb8cec
#
_cell.length_a   1.000
_cell.length_b   1.000
_cell.length_c   1.000
_cell.angle_alpha   90.00
_cell.angle_beta   90.00
_cell.angle_gamma   90.00
#
_symmetry.space_group_name_H-M   'P 1'
#
loop_
_entity.id
_entity.type
_entity.pdbx_description
1 polymer ?
#
loop_
_entity_poly.entity_id
_entity_poly.type
_entity_poly.pdbx_seq_one_letter_code
_entity_poly.pdbx_strand_id
1 'polypeptide(L)'
;MLFRSLGVISKPTQANLNQAWPFLLSLLMLGISLLDLRISILESIVMLIILINFIYFIFKFNSDDVIDEIAEKDDSYGKAILFIFLGLLGLLVGSYYCVLNAEIVAKIIGVPDLIIGLTIMAIGTSLPELAATIAALIQRKGAMVVGNILGSNILNIVLVVPIIGFFSNIELDPAILSRDFLLLVVLSLLFVITAILNQKKFFPLFEIGRAHV
;
A
#
# COMPACT_ATOMS: atom_id res chain seq x y z
N MET A 1 -20.18 -5.72 20.07
CA MET A 1 -19.86 -4.31 19.71
C MET A 1 -18.79 -4.17 18.62
N LEU A 2 -17.82 -5.11 18.52
CA LEU A 2 -16.73 -5.09 17.54
C LEU A 2 -17.17 -5.29 16.07
N PHE A 3 -18.21 -6.04 15.78
CA PHE A 3 -18.69 -6.30 14.42
C PHE A 3 -19.51 -5.15 13.78
N ARG A 4 -19.93 -4.16 14.55
CA ARG A 4 -20.65 -2.98 14.04
C ARG A 4 -19.73 -1.96 13.35
N SER A 5 -18.43 -2.05 13.57
CA SER A 5 -17.42 -1.10 13.03
C SER A 5 -16.90 -1.45 11.65
N LEU A 6 -17.03 -2.70 11.20
CA LEU A 6 -16.53 -3.16 9.88
C LEU A 6 -17.47 -2.83 8.71
N GLY A 7 -18.68 -2.34 8.96
CA GLY A 7 -19.72 -2.16 7.93
C GLY A 7 -19.86 -0.76 7.33
N VAL A 8 -19.05 0.21 7.73
CA VAL A 8 -19.14 1.57 7.18
C VAL A 8 -17.77 1.97 6.63
N ILE A 9 -17.42 1.38 5.50
CA ILE A 9 -16.49 2.04 4.59
C ILE A 9 -17.30 3.23 4.05
N SER A 10 -17.02 4.43 4.55
CA SER A 10 -17.52 5.68 3.97
C SER A 10 -17.24 5.63 2.46
N LYS A 11 -18.15 6.15 1.64
CA LYS A 11 -17.98 6.18 0.19
C LYS A 11 -16.56 6.64 -0.10
N PRO A 12 -15.74 5.86 -0.85
CA PRO A 12 -14.44 6.35 -1.27
C PRO A 12 -14.69 7.66 -2.04
N THR A 13 -14.01 8.71 -1.66
CA THR A 13 -14.10 10.01 -2.34
C THR A 13 -13.56 9.86 -3.77
N GLN A 14 -13.98 10.72 -4.70
CA GLN A 14 -13.48 10.69 -6.10
C GLN A 14 -11.95 10.71 -6.17
N ALA A 15 -11.27 11.30 -5.19
CA ALA A 15 -9.82 11.32 -5.06
C ALA A 15 -9.19 9.91 -5.08
N ASN A 16 -9.85 8.91 -4.51
CA ASN A 16 -9.32 7.56 -4.43
C ASN A 16 -9.34 6.82 -5.77
N LEU A 17 -10.33 7.10 -6.63
CA LEU A 17 -10.36 6.54 -7.99
C LEU A 17 -9.31 7.18 -8.89
N ASN A 18 -9.03 8.46 -8.67
CA ASN A 18 -7.98 9.14 -9.42
C ASN A 18 -6.58 8.57 -9.14
N GLN A 19 -6.38 7.84 -8.04
CA GLN A 19 -5.13 7.13 -7.74
C GLN A 19 -5.04 5.74 -8.40
N ALA A 20 -6.14 5.20 -8.90
CA ALA A 20 -6.13 3.88 -9.53
C ALA A 20 -5.37 3.88 -10.87
N TRP A 21 -5.46 4.97 -11.67
CA TRP A 21 -4.76 5.03 -12.95
C TRP A 21 -3.23 5.09 -12.82
N PRO A 22 -2.60 5.85 -11.88
CA PRO A 22 -1.16 5.79 -11.68
C PRO A 22 -0.70 4.41 -11.23
N PHE A 23 -1.51 3.73 -10.41
CA PHE A 23 -1.26 2.36 -9.99
C PHE A 23 -1.25 1.39 -11.17
N LEU A 24 -2.28 1.44 -12.02
CA LEU A 24 -2.34 0.59 -13.22
C LEU A 24 -1.21 0.88 -14.20
N LEU A 25 -0.81 2.16 -14.33
CA LEU A 25 0.32 2.56 -15.16
C LEU A 25 1.64 2.02 -14.61
N SER A 26 1.85 2.09 -13.29
CA SER A 26 3.05 1.53 -12.65
C SER A 26 3.13 0.01 -12.81
N LEU A 27 1.99 -0.66 -12.69
CA LEU A 27 1.87 -2.11 -12.89
C LEU A 27 2.15 -2.52 -14.34
N LEU A 28 1.63 -1.75 -15.31
CA LEU A 28 1.91 -1.96 -16.73
C LEU A 28 3.40 -1.80 -17.03
N MET A 29 4.00 -0.72 -16.49
CA MET A 29 5.43 -0.46 -16.69
C MET A 29 6.30 -1.55 -16.08
N LEU A 30 5.96 -2.04 -14.88
CA LEU A 30 6.62 -3.20 -14.29
C LEU A 30 6.51 -4.42 -15.19
N GLY A 31 5.32 -4.70 -15.74
CA GLY A 31 5.12 -5.83 -16.66
C GLY A 31 5.98 -5.73 -17.91
N ILE A 32 6.13 -4.54 -18.49
CA ILE A 32 7.02 -4.31 -19.64
C ILE A 32 8.47 -4.58 -19.26
N SER A 33 8.92 -4.07 -18.12
CA SER A 33 10.29 -4.28 -17.64
C SER A 33 10.62 -5.74 -17.30
N LEU A 34 9.63 -6.55 -16.99
CA LEU A 34 9.83 -7.98 -16.71
C LEU A 34 9.86 -8.86 -17.95
N LEU A 35 9.53 -8.34 -19.15
CA LEU A 35 9.49 -9.14 -20.38
C LEU A 35 10.85 -9.66 -20.81
N ASP A 36 11.91 -8.88 -20.59
CA ASP A 36 13.29 -9.27 -20.90
C ASP A 36 14.05 -9.81 -19.68
N LEU A 37 13.36 -9.95 -18.53
CA LEU A 37 13.89 -10.43 -17.25
C LEU A 37 15.08 -9.61 -16.73
N ARG A 38 15.17 -8.36 -17.13
CA ARG A 38 16.19 -7.39 -16.70
C ARG A 38 15.51 -6.04 -16.46
N ILE A 39 15.99 -5.31 -15.47
CA ILE A 39 15.53 -3.94 -15.26
C ILE A 39 16.61 -3.00 -15.78
N SER A 40 16.31 -2.34 -16.89
CA SER A 40 17.25 -1.41 -17.52
C SER A 40 17.25 -0.04 -16.84
N ILE A 41 18.33 0.71 -17.01
CA ILE A 41 18.45 2.10 -16.54
C ILE A 41 17.35 2.98 -17.14
N LEU A 42 17.03 2.76 -18.43
CA LEU A 42 15.98 3.54 -19.11
C LEU A 42 14.61 3.32 -18.46
N GLU A 43 14.23 2.08 -18.17
CA GLU A 43 12.98 1.73 -17.48
C GLU A 43 12.95 2.30 -16.07
N SER A 44 14.07 2.25 -15.36
CA SER A 44 14.23 2.86 -14.04
C SER A 44 13.97 4.38 -14.08
N ILE A 45 14.50 5.08 -15.09
CA ILE A 45 14.24 6.52 -15.29
C ILE A 45 12.74 6.77 -15.56
N VAL A 46 12.12 5.96 -16.42
CA VAL A 46 10.67 6.09 -16.72
C VAL A 46 9.84 5.86 -15.46
N MET A 47 10.16 4.86 -14.64
CA MET A 47 9.48 4.62 -13.37
C MET A 47 9.62 5.80 -12.40
N LEU A 48 10.80 6.43 -12.32
CA LEU A 48 10.99 7.63 -11.50
C LEU A 48 10.20 8.83 -12.05
N ILE A 49 10.03 8.96 -13.35
CA ILE A 49 9.15 9.98 -13.94
C ILE A 49 7.69 9.72 -13.54
N ILE A 50 7.24 8.46 -13.54
CA ILE A 50 5.91 8.09 -13.04
C ILE A 50 5.77 8.46 -11.56
N LEU A 51 6.80 8.23 -10.74
CA LEU A 51 6.82 8.63 -9.33
C LEU A 51 6.64 10.15 -9.16
N ILE A 52 7.42 10.95 -9.89
CA ILE A 52 7.33 12.43 -9.83
C ILE A 52 5.93 12.89 -10.23
N ASN A 53 5.37 12.33 -11.31
CA ASN A 53 4.01 12.64 -11.72
C ASN A 53 2.96 12.23 -10.67
N PHE A 54 3.14 11.08 -10.03
CA PHE A 54 2.26 10.62 -8.95
C PHE A 54 2.30 11.56 -7.75
N ILE A 55 3.48 11.98 -7.31
CA ILE A 55 3.66 12.96 -6.23
C ILE A 55 2.99 14.30 -6.59
N TYR A 56 3.26 14.81 -7.81
CA TYR A 56 2.61 16.04 -8.29
C TYR A 56 1.09 15.94 -8.27
N PHE A 57 0.56 14.78 -8.71
CA PHE A 57 -0.87 14.51 -8.74
C PHE A 57 -1.49 14.52 -7.33
N ILE A 58 -0.84 13.89 -6.34
CA ILE A 58 -1.28 13.88 -4.93
C ILE A 58 -1.38 15.32 -4.43
N PHE A 59 -0.34 16.13 -4.61
CA PHE A 59 -0.34 17.52 -4.13
C PHE A 59 -1.40 18.37 -4.81
N LYS A 60 -1.67 18.17 -6.09
CA LYS A 60 -2.64 18.95 -6.85
C LYS A 60 -4.11 18.63 -6.49
N PHE A 61 -4.42 17.37 -6.24
CA PHE A 61 -5.82 16.93 -6.09
C PHE A 61 -6.26 16.67 -4.64
N ASN A 62 -5.33 16.56 -3.69
CA ASN A 62 -5.67 16.35 -2.28
C ASN A 62 -5.51 17.62 -1.42
N SER A 63 -5.15 18.75 -2.01
CA SER A 63 -4.90 20.00 -1.25
C SER A 63 -6.17 20.54 -0.59
N ASP A 64 -7.33 20.40 -1.23
CA ASP A 64 -8.56 21.03 -0.74
C ASP A 64 -9.18 20.23 0.44
N ASP A 65 -9.20 18.91 0.38
CA ASP A 65 -9.78 18.09 1.45
C ASP A 65 -8.95 18.08 2.74
N VAL A 66 -7.62 18.22 2.63
CA VAL A 66 -6.69 18.21 3.77
C VAL A 66 -6.70 19.55 4.51
N ILE A 67 -6.87 20.66 3.79
CA ILE A 67 -6.84 22.01 4.36
C ILE A 67 -8.08 22.23 5.24
N ASP A 68 -9.26 21.76 4.81
CA ASP A 68 -10.50 21.93 5.57
C ASP A 68 -10.50 21.11 6.88
N GLU A 69 -9.91 19.90 6.87
CA GLU A 69 -9.82 19.05 8.08
C GLU A 69 -8.78 19.59 9.11
N ILE A 70 -7.77 20.36 8.64
CA ILE A 70 -6.73 20.97 9.51
C ILE A 70 -7.20 22.31 10.07
N ALA A 71 -8.03 23.06 9.36
CA ALA A 71 -8.49 24.38 9.76
C ALA A 71 -9.39 24.39 11.01
N GLU A 72 -10.01 23.27 11.36
CA GLU A 72 -10.91 23.15 12.53
C GLU A 72 -10.19 22.85 13.87
N LYS A 73 -8.89 22.60 13.89
CA LYS A 73 -8.17 22.28 15.13
C LYS A 73 -7.03 23.26 15.39
N ASP A 74 -7.27 24.12 16.37
CA ASP A 74 -6.31 25.08 16.96
C ASP A 74 -5.20 24.39 17.78
N ASP A 75 -4.71 23.24 17.32
CA ASP A 75 -3.62 22.51 17.95
C ASP A 75 -2.28 22.91 17.31
N SER A 76 -1.33 23.27 18.13
CA SER A 76 0.03 23.69 17.75
C SER A 76 0.61 22.71 16.71
N TYR A 77 0.82 23.15 15.47
CA TYR A 77 1.45 22.39 14.38
C TYR A 77 2.71 21.65 14.82
N GLY A 78 3.50 22.24 15.74
CA GLY A 78 4.69 21.58 16.29
C GLY A 78 4.40 20.29 17.04
N LYS A 79 3.31 20.22 17.80
CA LYS A 79 2.90 18.99 18.49
C LYS A 79 2.42 17.94 17.50
N ALA A 80 1.66 18.32 16.48
CA ALA A 80 1.18 17.39 15.47
C ALA A 80 2.35 16.75 14.70
N ILE A 81 3.32 17.54 14.25
CA ILE A 81 4.54 17.06 13.59
C ILE A 81 5.34 16.13 14.52
N LEU A 82 5.49 16.49 15.79
CA LEU A 82 6.18 15.63 16.75
C LEU A 82 5.49 14.28 16.94
N PHE A 83 4.15 14.26 17.05
CA PHE A 83 3.40 13.01 17.19
C PHE A 83 3.45 12.14 15.93
N ILE A 84 3.43 12.75 14.73
CA ILE A 84 3.62 12.04 13.46
C ILE A 84 5.02 11.41 13.43
N PHE A 85 6.05 12.19 13.77
CA PHE A 85 7.43 11.70 13.78
C PHE A 85 7.64 10.56 14.79
N LEU A 86 7.15 10.72 16.02
CA LEU A 86 7.25 9.69 17.06
C LEU A 86 6.45 8.44 16.69
N GLY A 87 5.26 8.60 16.09
CA GLY A 87 4.43 7.50 15.62
C GLY A 87 5.11 6.72 14.50
N LEU A 88 5.68 7.42 13.49
CA LEU A 88 6.43 6.80 12.41
C LEU A 88 7.68 6.07 12.92
N LEU A 89 8.46 6.72 13.80
CA LEU A 89 9.61 6.09 14.42
C LEU A 89 9.22 4.85 15.22
N GLY A 90 8.14 4.92 16.00
CA GLY A 90 7.61 3.79 16.75
C GLY A 90 7.18 2.62 15.86
N LEU A 91 6.52 2.91 14.72
CA LEU A 91 6.14 1.91 13.73
C LEU A 91 7.37 1.23 13.11
N LEU A 92 8.37 2.00 12.69
CA LEU A 92 9.58 1.46 12.08
C LEU A 92 10.38 0.60 13.06
N VAL A 93 10.61 1.11 14.27
CA VAL A 93 11.34 0.37 15.32
C VAL A 93 10.57 -0.87 15.76
N GLY A 94 9.25 -0.74 15.96
CA GLY A 94 8.40 -1.87 16.34
C GLY A 94 8.37 -2.97 15.28
N SER A 95 8.22 -2.60 13.99
CA SER A 95 8.27 -3.55 12.88
C SER A 95 9.61 -4.25 12.78
N TYR A 96 10.71 -3.51 12.90
CA TYR A 96 12.07 -4.07 12.86
C TYR A 96 12.27 -5.14 13.94
N TYR A 97 11.94 -4.83 15.21
CA TYR A 97 12.09 -5.81 16.28
C TYR A 97 11.11 -6.98 16.17
N CYS A 98 9.91 -6.75 15.64
CA CYS A 98 8.94 -7.81 15.40
C CYS A 98 9.48 -8.83 14.39
N VAL A 99 10.01 -8.36 13.25
CA VAL A 99 10.62 -9.20 12.22
C VAL A 99 11.83 -9.95 12.76
N LEU A 100 12.75 -9.23 13.41
CA LEU A 100 13.98 -9.81 13.95
C LEU A 100 13.67 -10.97 14.93
N ASN A 101 12.74 -10.76 15.85
CA ASN A 101 12.39 -11.80 16.82
C ASN A 101 11.58 -12.93 16.18
N ALA A 102 10.69 -12.64 15.21
CA ALA A 102 9.98 -13.67 14.46
C ALA A 102 10.93 -14.57 13.67
N GLU A 103 11.97 -14.00 13.04
CA GLU A 103 13.04 -14.75 12.35
C GLU A 103 13.79 -15.67 13.32
N ILE A 104 14.19 -15.16 14.49
CA ILE A 104 14.89 -15.95 15.52
C ILE A 104 14.03 -17.13 15.97
N VAL A 105 12.74 -16.87 16.28
CA VAL A 105 11.82 -17.93 16.71
C VAL A 105 11.62 -18.96 15.61
N ALA A 106 11.45 -18.53 14.34
CA ALA A 106 11.28 -19.42 13.21
C ALA A 106 12.50 -20.33 13.01
N LYS A 107 13.72 -19.80 13.17
CA LYS A 107 14.97 -20.59 13.11
C LYS A 107 15.03 -21.62 14.24
N ILE A 108 14.65 -21.25 15.45
CA ILE A 108 14.64 -22.19 16.61
C ILE A 108 13.69 -23.37 16.37
N ILE A 109 12.53 -23.13 15.75
CA ILE A 109 11.56 -24.20 15.44
C ILE A 109 11.86 -24.93 14.12
N GLY A 110 13.00 -24.63 13.49
CA GLY A 110 13.49 -25.35 12.33
C GLY A 110 12.86 -24.96 10.98
N VAL A 111 12.28 -23.75 10.87
CA VAL A 111 11.77 -23.25 9.58
C VAL A 111 12.95 -22.96 8.65
N PRO A 112 12.93 -23.45 7.39
CA PRO A 112 14.00 -23.18 6.43
C PRO A 112 14.14 -21.67 6.11
N ASP A 113 15.38 -21.18 5.92
CA ASP A 113 15.67 -19.77 5.65
C ASP A 113 14.92 -19.22 4.43
N LEU A 114 14.71 -20.04 3.40
CA LEU A 114 13.92 -19.65 2.23
C LEU A 114 12.46 -19.29 2.61
N ILE A 115 11.83 -20.08 3.47
CA ILE A 115 10.45 -19.82 3.93
C ILE A 115 10.44 -18.58 4.83
N ILE A 116 11.43 -18.41 5.69
CA ILE A 116 11.57 -17.22 6.54
C ILE A 116 11.64 -15.96 5.66
N GLY A 117 12.51 -15.97 4.64
CA GLY A 117 12.65 -14.85 3.71
C GLY A 117 11.37 -14.54 2.94
N LEU A 118 10.70 -15.55 2.39
CA LEU A 118 9.50 -15.37 1.58
C LEU A 118 8.25 -15.00 2.40
N THR A 119 8.21 -15.32 3.70
CA THR A 119 7.01 -15.08 4.53
C THR A 119 7.25 -14.03 5.59
N ILE A 120 8.14 -14.30 6.55
CA ILE A 120 8.35 -13.43 7.72
C ILE A 120 8.91 -12.07 7.28
N MET A 121 9.89 -12.07 6.40
CA MET A 121 10.46 -10.81 5.88
C MET A 121 9.45 -10.05 5.04
N ALA A 122 8.70 -10.73 4.15
CA ALA A 122 7.68 -10.08 3.30
C ALA A 122 6.54 -9.47 4.13
N ILE A 123 6.00 -10.20 5.11
CA ILE A 123 4.98 -9.69 6.03
C ILE A 123 5.57 -8.56 6.87
N GLY A 124 6.78 -8.75 7.37
CA GLY A 124 7.43 -7.81 8.26
C GLY A 124 7.71 -6.45 7.65
N THR A 125 8.14 -6.40 6.40
CA THR A 125 8.34 -5.14 5.67
C THR A 125 7.03 -4.39 5.42
N SER A 126 5.88 -5.08 5.40
CA SER A 126 4.55 -4.49 5.23
C SER A 126 3.83 -4.21 6.57
N LEU A 127 4.46 -4.47 7.72
CA LEU A 127 3.84 -4.20 9.04
C LEU A 127 3.51 -2.72 9.26
N PRO A 128 4.36 -1.74 8.90
CA PRO A 128 4.03 -0.32 9.03
C PRO A 128 2.77 0.07 8.26
N GLU A 129 2.64 -0.39 7.00
CA GLU A 129 1.49 -0.15 6.14
C GLU A 129 0.22 -0.81 6.69
N LEU A 130 0.35 -2.04 7.19
CA LEU A 130 -0.75 -2.77 7.82
C LEU A 130 -1.25 -2.04 9.07
N ALA A 131 -0.35 -1.58 9.94
CA ALA A 131 -0.70 -0.84 11.14
C ALA A 131 -1.39 0.49 10.81
N ALA A 132 -0.89 1.24 9.82
CA ALA A 132 -1.51 2.47 9.33
C ALA A 132 -2.91 2.21 8.75
N THR A 133 -3.06 1.14 7.96
CA THR A 133 -4.36 0.72 7.40
C THR A 133 -5.36 0.34 8.49
N ILE A 134 -4.94 -0.44 9.49
CA ILE A 134 -5.79 -0.82 10.63
C ILE A 134 -6.21 0.43 11.43
N ALA A 135 -5.29 1.35 11.69
CA ALA A 135 -5.58 2.60 12.39
C ALA A 135 -6.60 3.45 11.62
N ALA A 136 -6.48 3.55 10.29
CA ALA A 136 -7.44 4.23 9.44
C ALA A 136 -8.81 3.54 9.43
N LEU A 137 -8.87 2.21 9.42
CA LEU A 137 -10.10 1.43 9.53
C LEU A 137 -10.81 1.67 10.86
N ILE A 138 -10.09 1.65 11.98
CA ILE A 138 -10.63 1.91 13.32
C ILE A 138 -11.22 3.33 13.38
N GLN A 139 -10.56 4.30 12.75
CA GLN A 139 -11.03 5.69 12.64
C GLN A 139 -12.13 5.88 11.58
N ARG A 140 -12.55 4.84 10.86
CA ARG A 140 -13.54 4.86 9.78
C ARG A 140 -13.15 5.76 8.59
N LYS A 141 -11.86 5.97 8.37
CA LYS A 141 -11.30 6.76 7.27
C LYS A 141 -11.06 5.88 6.04
N GLY A 142 -12.13 5.44 5.38
CA GLY A 142 -12.06 4.51 4.23
C GLY A 142 -11.22 5.04 3.06
N ALA A 143 -11.25 6.35 2.81
CA ALA A 143 -10.41 7.02 1.81
C ALA A 143 -8.91 6.80 2.10
N MET A 144 -8.51 6.97 3.37
CA MET A 144 -7.13 6.77 3.80
C MET A 144 -6.69 5.30 3.67
N VAL A 145 -7.59 4.33 3.92
CA VAL A 145 -7.32 2.89 3.72
C VAL A 145 -6.97 2.60 2.27
N VAL A 146 -7.82 3.03 1.33
CA VAL A 146 -7.61 2.81 -0.11
C VAL A 146 -6.35 3.55 -0.58
N GLY A 147 -6.17 4.80 -0.16
CA GLY A 147 -4.99 5.60 -0.47
C GLY A 147 -3.69 4.96 0.02
N ASN A 148 -3.67 4.43 1.25
CA ASN A 148 -2.50 3.75 1.80
C ASN A 148 -2.13 2.48 1.01
N ILE A 149 -3.14 1.65 0.66
CA ILE A 149 -2.91 0.42 -0.11
C ILE A 149 -2.41 0.74 -1.52
N LEU A 150 -3.06 1.65 -2.24
CA LEU A 150 -2.62 2.05 -3.58
C LEU A 150 -1.27 2.74 -3.56
N GLY A 151 -1.08 3.69 -2.63
CA GLY A 151 0.13 4.47 -2.51
C GLY A 151 1.36 3.62 -2.20
N SER A 152 1.27 2.71 -1.24
CA SER A 152 2.39 1.81 -0.90
C SER A 152 2.75 0.87 -2.06
N ASN A 153 1.76 0.32 -2.77
CA ASN A 153 2.03 -0.52 -3.94
C ASN A 153 2.68 0.28 -5.09
N ILE A 154 2.21 1.51 -5.37
CA ILE A 154 2.84 2.38 -6.36
C ILE A 154 4.30 2.65 -5.97
N LEU A 155 4.55 3.06 -4.71
CA LEU A 155 5.91 3.36 -4.23
C LEU A 155 6.82 2.13 -4.31
N ASN A 156 6.35 0.95 -3.97
CA ASN A 156 7.13 -0.28 -4.11
C ASN A 156 7.53 -0.56 -5.57
N ILE A 157 6.68 -0.25 -6.54
CA ILE A 157 7.01 -0.42 -7.95
C ILE A 157 7.91 0.72 -8.44
N VAL A 158 7.49 1.97 -8.31
CA VAL A 158 8.15 3.08 -9.02
C VAL A 158 9.31 3.74 -8.26
N LEU A 159 9.53 3.37 -6.99
CA LEU A 159 10.67 3.81 -6.20
C LEU A 159 11.67 2.67 -5.96
N VAL A 160 11.20 1.48 -5.54
CA VAL A 160 12.10 0.39 -5.15
C VAL A 160 12.67 -0.34 -6.36
N VAL A 161 11.84 -0.66 -7.36
CA VAL A 161 12.30 -1.37 -8.57
C VAL A 161 13.37 -0.60 -9.35
N PRO A 162 13.30 0.72 -9.56
CA PRO A 162 14.36 1.49 -10.18
C PRO A 162 15.72 1.40 -9.48
N ILE A 163 15.74 1.27 -8.15
CA ILE A 163 16.99 1.09 -7.41
C ILE A 163 17.70 -0.17 -7.88
N ILE A 164 16.97 -1.25 -8.14
CA ILE A 164 17.54 -2.48 -8.68
C ILE A 164 18.17 -2.20 -10.05
N GLY A 165 17.44 -1.52 -10.95
CA GLY A 165 17.93 -1.21 -12.31
C GLY A 165 19.14 -0.28 -12.34
N PHE A 166 19.30 0.61 -11.33
CA PHE A 166 20.50 1.47 -11.26
C PHE A 166 21.73 0.78 -10.70
N PHE A 167 21.55 -0.14 -9.75
CA PHE A 167 22.65 -0.69 -8.96
C PHE A 167 22.94 -2.17 -9.23
N SER A 168 22.08 -2.86 -9.98
CA SER A 168 22.30 -4.26 -10.30
C SER A 168 22.01 -4.60 -11.76
N ASN A 169 22.87 -5.44 -12.35
CA ASN A 169 22.65 -6.06 -13.66
C ASN A 169 22.24 -7.54 -13.45
N ILE A 170 21.27 -7.78 -12.57
CA ILE A 170 20.84 -9.13 -12.24
C ILE A 170 19.82 -9.59 -13.28
N GLU A 171 20.01 -10.80 -13.79
CA GLU A 171 18.95 -11.50 -14.53
C GLU A 171 17.93 -12.03 -13.54
N LEU A 172 16.67 -11.68 -13.78
CA LEU A 172 15.57 -12.10 -12.93
C LEU A 172 15.14 -13.53 -13.27
N ASP A 173 14.68 -14.26 -12.25
CA ASP A 173 14.13 -15.61 -12.46
C ASP A 173 12.85 -15.52 -13.32
N PRO A 174 12.70 -16.31 -14.39
CA PRO A 174 11.49 -16.38 -15.20
C PRO A 174 10.20 -16.65 -14.40
N ALA A 175 10.31 -17.28 -13.23
CA ALA A 175 9.18 -17.49 -12.33
C ALA A 175 8.59 -16.16 -11.80
N ILE A 176 9.38 -15.08 -11.75
CA ILE A 176 8.90 -13.75 -11.33
C ILE A 176 7.83 -13.25 -12.30
N LEU A 177 8.01 -13.41 -13.61
CA LEU A 177 7.02 -12.99 -14.61
C LEU A 177 5.80 -13.90 -14.62
N SER A 178 6.00 -15.21 -14.65
CA SER A 178 4.92 -16.17 -14.88
C SER A 178 4.08 -16.49 -13.65
N ARG A 179 4.64 -16.37 -12.46
CA ARG A 179 3.98 -16.66 -11.19
C ARG A 179 3.71 -15.41 -10.37
N ASP A 180 4.78 -14.67 -10.02
CA ASP A 180 4.70 -13.62 -9.02
C ASP A 180 4.03 -12.36 -9.57
N PHE A 181 4.42 -11.93 -10.77
CA PHE A 181 3.79 -10.79 -11.44
C PHE A 181 2.34 -11.08 -11.84
N LEU A 182 2.03 -12.28 -12.31
CA LEU A 182 0.64 -12.67 -12.63
C LEU A 182 -0.23 -12.59 -11.37
N LEU A 183 0.24 -13.10 -10.25
CA LEU A 183 -0.47 -13.03 -8.97
C LEU A 183 -0.67 -11.58 -8.53
N LEU A 184 0.37 -10.75 -8.64
CA LEU A 184 0.28 -9.32 -8.34
C LEU A 184 -0.79 -8.62 -9.20
N VAL A 185 -0.82 -8.88 -10.52
CA VAL A 185 -1.82 -8.31 -11.43
C VAL A 185 -3.22 -8.74 -11.03
N VAL A 186 -3.45 -10.03 -10.79
CA VAL A 186 -4.77 -10.55 -10.42
C VAL A 186 -5.25 -9.91 -9.11
N LEU A 187 -4.42 -9.88 -8.07
CA LEU A 187 -4.79 -9.29 -6.78
C LEU A 187 -5.02 -7.77 -6.90
N SER A 188 -4.20 -7.08 -7.69
CA SER A 188 -4.33 -5.64 -7.95
C SER A 188 -5.64 -5.31 -8.66
N LEU A 189 -5.99 -6.07 -9.70
CA LEU A 189 -7.25 -5.88 -10.44
C LEU A 189 -8.45 -6.21 -9.54
N LEU A 190 -8.41 -7.28 -8.78
CA LEU A 190 -9.46 -7.60 -7.80
C LEU A 190 -9.64 -6.47 -6.80
N PHE A 191 -8.55 -5.91 -6.27
CA PHE A 191 -8.63 -4.78 -5.35
C PHE A 191 -9.26 -3.54 -6.01
N VAL A 192 -8.81 -3.15 -7.21
CA VAL A 192 -9.36 -1.99 -7.93
C VAL A 192 -10.83 -2.21 -8.27
N ILE A 193 -11.21 -3.40 -8.77
CA ILE A 193 -12.60 -3.75 -9.07
C ILE A 193 -13.46 -3.67 -7.81
N THR A 194 -13.03 -4.25 -6.69
CA THR A 194 -13.79 -4.20 -5.43
C THR A 194 -13.91 -2.78 -4.90
N ALA A 195 -12.88 -1.96 -5.02
CA ALA A 195 -12.93 -0.55 -4.65
C ALA A 195 -13.94 0.24 -5.51
N ILE A 196 -13.99 -0.01 -6.82
CA ILE A 196 -14.96 0.61 -7.75
C ILE A 196 -16.39 0.14 -7.46
N LEU A 197 -16.59 -1.17 -7.27
CA LEU A 197 -17.91 -1.76 -7.03
C LEU A 197 -18.50 -1.28 -5.70
N ASN A 198 -17.68 -1.14 -4.67
CA ASN A 198 -18.12 -0.65 -3.37
C ASN A 198 -18.65 0.80 -3.42
N GLN A 199 -18.16 1.62 -4.36
CA GLN A 199 -18.73 2.96 -4.60
C GLN A 199 -20.17 2.90 -5.12
N LYS A 200 -20.53 1.86 -5.86
CA LYS A 200 -21.85 1.71 -6.51
C LYS A 200 -22.89 0.99 -5.63
N LYS A 201 -22.67 0.81 -4.33
CA LYS A 201 -23.58 0.05 -3.43
C LYS A 201 -23.86 -1.40 -3.89
N PHE A 202 -22.87 -2.10 -4.40
CA PHE A 202 -23.09 -3.45 -4.95
C PHE A 202 -22.95 -4.60 -3.93
N PHE A 203 -22.78 -4.30 -2.64
CA PHE A 203 -22.79 -5.31 -1.58
C PHE A 203 -23.95 -5.12 -0.61
N PRO A 204 -25.20 -5.54 -0.96
CA PRO A 204 -26.30 -5.62 0.00
C PRO A 204 -26.13 -6.76 1.00
N LEU A 205 -25.15 -7.66 0.83
CA LEU A 205 -24.99 -8.87 1.65
C LEU A 205 -24.59 -8.61 3.11
N PHE A 206 -24.12 -7.41 3.46
CA PHE A 206 -23.80 -7.04 4.85
C PHE A 206 -24.85 -6.17 5.55
N GLU A 207 -25.96 -5.82 4.87
CA GLU A 207 -27.08 -5.06 5.47
C GLU A 207 -28.16 -5.96 6.10
N ILE A 208 -28.09 -7.28 6.00
CA ILE A 208 -29.10 -8.21 6.54
C ILE A 208 -29.22 -8.15 8.09
N GLY A 209 -28.32 -7.46 8.77
CA GLY A 209 -28.37 -7.24 10.23
C GLY A 209 -29.09 -5.97 10.70
N ARG A 210 -29.68 -5.14 9.82
CA ARG A 210 -30.28 -3.84 10.18
C ARG A 210 -31.81 -3.80 10.22
N ALA A 211 -32.49 -4.88 9.93
CA ALA A 211 -33.94 -4.88 9.76
C ALA A 211 -34.75 -5.24 11.01
N HIS A 212 -34.15 -5.43 12.17
CA HIS A 212 -34.93 -5.64 13.42
C HIS A 212 -34.15 -5.17 14.65
N VAL A 213 -34.25 -3.92 15.05
CA VAL A 213 -34.49 -3.44 16.43
C VAL A 213 -35.10 -2.03 16.33
#